data_4c6c09e6a70188bcfb7a556a07dee4b1
#
_entry.id   4c6c09e6a70188bcfb7a556a07dee4b1
#
_cell.length_a   1.000
_cell.length_b   1.000
_cell.length_c   1.000
_cell.angle_alpha   90.00
_cell.angle_beta   90.00
_cell.angle_gamma   90.00
#
_symmetry.space_group_name_H-M   'P 1'
#
loop_
_entity.id
_entity.type
_entity.pdbx_description
1 polymer ?
#
loop_
_entity_poly.entity_id
_entity_poly.type
_entity_poly.pdbx_seq_one_letter_code
_entity_poly.pdbx_strand_id
1 'polypeptide(L)'
;YERANGRLDDMEVSDEINACSVEIEVDVNGVKEPWLLMFKNETHNHPTEIEPFGGAATCIGGAIRDPLSGRSYVYQAMRISGAGDITTPIAETRAGKLPQQVISKKAAHGYSSYGNQIGLATTYVREYFHPGFVAKRMELGAVVGAAPKENVVREKPEAGDVVILLGGKTGRDGIGGATGSSKVQTVESVETAGAEVQKGNAIEERKIQRLFRNGEVTRLIKKSNDFGAGGVLSLIHISEPTRRVVIS
;
A
#
# COMPACT_ATOMS: atom_id res chain seq x y z
N TYR A 1 -10.42 -6.51 22.99
CA TYR A 1 -10.04 -6.54 24.42
C TYR A 1 -9.54 -5.18 24.89
N GLU A 2 -8.50 -4.60 24.31
CA GLU A 2 -7.91 -3.31 24.71
C GLU A 2 -8.96 -2.17 24.67
N ARG A 3 -9.75 -2.13 23.60
CA ARG A 3 -10.81 -1.13 23.44
C ARG A 3 -11.91 -1.28 24.52
N ALA A 4 -12.30 -2.52 24.83
CA ALA A 4 -13.29 -2.78 25.88
C ALA A 4 -12.79 -2.38 27.27
N ASN A 5 -11.47 -2.21 27.45
CA ASN A 5 -10.83 -1.75 28.68
C ASN A 5 -10.43 -0.26 28.65
N GLY A 6 -10.90 0.51 27.68
CA GLY A 6 -10.64 1.95 27.58
C GLY A 6 -9.18 2.31 27.29
N ARG A 7 -8.44 1.45 26.57
CA ARG A 7 -7.02 1.67 26.27
C ARG A 7 -6.75 2.15 24.83
N LEU A 8 -7.81 2.32 24.05
CA LEU A 8 -7.74 2.76 22.65
C LEU A 8 -8.75 3.91 22.40
N ASP A 9 -8.87 4.83 23.39
CA ASP A 9 -9.80 5.93 23.31
C ASP A 9 -9.40 6.97 22.26
N ASP A 10 -8.13 7.01 21.89
CA ASP A 10 -7.54 7.83 20.83
C ASP A 10 -7.66 7.20 19.43
N MET A 11 -8.11 5.94 19.33
CA MET A 11 -8.28 5.29 18.05
C MET A 11 -9.55 5.75 17.36
N GLU A 12 -9.40 6.29 16.14
CA GLU A 12 -10.53 6.66 15.29
C GLU A 12 -11.42 5.44 15.00
N VAL A 13 -12.73 5.62 15.16
CA VAL A 13 -13.73 4.61 14.83
C VAL A 13 -14.48 5.03 13.59
N SER A 14 -14.32 4.26 12.51
CA SER A 14 -14.97 4.53 11.24
C SER A 14 -15.35 3.22 10.54
N ASP A 15 -16.40 3.25 9.73
CA ASP A 15 -16.75 2.16 8.79
C ASP A 15 -15.76 2.10 7.61
N GLU A 16 -14.95 3.13 7.44
CA GLU A 16 -13.90 3.22 6.43
C GLU A 16 -12.56 2.83 7.07
N ILE A 17 -12.12 1.61 6.80
CA ILE A 17 -10.88 1.05 7.38
C ILE A 17 -9.84 0.95 6.27
N ASN A 18 -8.99 1.98 6.14
CA ASN A 18 -7.87 1.99 5.20
C ASN A 18 -6.54 1.76 5.91
N ALA A 19 -6.36 2.38 7.07
CA ALA A 19 -5.18 2.30 7.91
C ALA A 19 -5.59 2.36 9.38
N CYS A 20 -4.71 1.98 10.30
CA CYS A 20 -4.92 2.30 11.71
C CYS A 20 -4.79 3.81 11.89
N SER A 21 -5.82 4.45 12.41
CA SER A 21 -5.89 5.90 12.58
C SER A 21 -6.08 6.24 14.04
N VAL A 22 -5.22 7.11 14.57
CA VAL A 22 -5.29 7.60 15.95
C VAL A 22 -5.33 9.11 15.97
N GLU A 23 -6.09 9.68 16.90
CA GLU A 23 -6.16 11.11 17.12
C GLU A 23 -4.93 11.57 17.89
N ILE A 24 -4.29 12.62 17.38
CA ILE A 24 -3.13 13.26 18.01
C ILE A 24 -3.29 14.76 18.02
N GLU A 25 -2.55 15.43 18.88
CA GLU A 25 -2.41 16.87 18.88
C GLU A 25 -1.07 17.27 18.28
N VAL A 26 -1.09 18.16 17.31
CA VAL A 26 0.12 18.66 16.63
C VAL A 26 0.26 20.15 16.90
N ASP A 27 1.46 20.60 17.28
CA ASP A 27 1.78 22.02 17.37
C ASP A 27 2.13 22.55 15.97
N VAL A 28 1.28 23.44 15.47
CA VAL A 28 1.48 24.13 14.19
C VAL A 28 1.72 25.62 14.48
N ASN A 29 2.97 26.04 14.46
CA ASN A 29 3.37 27.42 14.75
C ASN A 29 2.88 27.96 16.11
N GLY A 30 2.89 27.13 17.14
CA GLY A 30 2.45 27.48 18.49
C GLY A 30 0.94 27.32 18.75
N VAL A 31 0.19 26.85 17.75
CA VAL A 31 -1.23 26.51 17.88
C VAL A 31 -1.39 24.99 17.84
N LYS A 32 -2.10 24.46 18.83
CA LYS A 32 -2.40 23.03 18.89
C LYS A 32 -3.61 22.71 18.03
N GLU A 33 -3.40 21.78 17.10
CA GLU A 33 -4.41 21.34 16.15
C GLU A 33 -4.67 19.84 16.31
N PRO A 34 -5.95 19.38 16.21
CA PRO A 34 -6.28 17.96 16.17
C PRO A 34 -5.91 17.37 14.79
N TRP A 35 -5.14 16.31 14.81
CA TRP A 35 -4.71 15.59 13.62
C TRP A 35 -5.04 14.10 13.73
N LEU A 36 -5.08 13.41 12.60
CA LEU A 36 -5.11 11.96 12.51
C LEU A 36 -3.73 11.47 12.09
N LEU A 37 -3.13 10.61 12.91
CA LEU A 37 -1.93 9.85 12.58
C LEU A 37 -2.37 8.49 12.05
N MET A 38 -1.94 8.13 10.86
CA MET A 38 -2.31 6.90 10.19
C MET A 38 -1.12 6.00 9.99
N PHE A 39 -1.24 4.75 10.42
CA PHE A 39 -0.24 3.71 10.25
C PHE A 39 -0.78 2.58 9.40
N LYS A 40 0.02 2.15 8.43
CA LYS A 40 -0.26 0.98 7.60
C LYS A 40 1.00 0.15 7.44
N ASN A 41 0.83 -1.17 7.51
CA ASN A 41 1.83 -2.11 7.03
C ASN A 41 1.21 -3.05 6.00
N GLU A 42 2.01 -3.41 5.01
CA GLU A 42 1.62 -4.27 3.89
C GLU A 42 2.68 -5.34 3.68
N THR A 43 2.26 -6.58 3.42
CA THR A 43 3.17 -7.64 3.00
C THR A 43 2.92 -7.98 1.53
N HIS A 44 3.98 -8.06 0.75
CA HIS A 44 3.92 -8.39 -0.68
C HIS A 44 4.95 -9.49 -1.02
N ASN A 45 4.85 -10.60 -0.29
CA ASN A 45 5.84 -11.67 -0.26
C ASN A 45 5.97 -12.37 -1.59
N HIS A 46 4.87 -12.87 -2.10
CA HIS A 46 4.81 -13.75 -3.26
C HIS A 46 5.23 -13.06 -4.56
N PRO A 47 4.67 -11.89 -4.91
CA PRO A 47 5.11 -11.17 -6.09
C PRO A 47 6.58 -10.78 -6.05
N THR A 48 7.12 -10.48 -4.86
CA THR A 48 8.54 -10.15 -4.68
C THR A 48 9.47 -11.34 -4.91
N GLU A 49 9.01 -12.57 -4.68
CA GLU A 49 9.80 -13.76 -5.02
C GLU A 49 9.96 -13.96 -6.53
N ILE A 50 8.96 -13.56 -7.32
CA ILE A 50 8.88 -13.83 -8.75
C ILE A 50 9.48 -12.69 -9.55
N GLU A 51 9.04 -11.48 -9.24
CA GLU A 51 9.49 -10.22 -9.85
C GLU A 51 9.92 -9.26 -8.74
N PRO A 52 11.16 -9.43 -8.20
CA PRO A 52 11.57 -8.77 -6.97
C PRO A 52 11.53 -7.24 -7.02
N PHE A 53 11.86 -6.66 -8.17
CA PHE A 53 11.86 -5.20 -8.32
C PHE A 53 10.44 -4.63 -8.25
N GLY A 54 9.54 -5.10 -9.11
CA GLY A 54 8.16 -4.62 -9.14
C GLY A 54 7.35 -5.05 -7.92
N GLY A 55 7.61 -6.27 -7.40
CA GLY A 55 6.97 -6.75 -6.18
C GLY A 55 7.26 -5.87 -4.97
N ALA A 56 8.52 -5.52 -4.73
CA ALA A 56 8.90 -4.63 -3.63
C ALA A 56 8.44 -3.17 -3.89
N ALA A 57 8.49 -2.70 -5.13
CA ALA A 57 7.95 -1.39 -5.50
C ALA A 57 6.44 -1.30 -5.22
N THR A 58 5.69 -2.34 -5.60
CA THR A 58 4.25 -2.41 -5.33
C THR A 58 3.94 -2.54 -3.84
N CYS A 59 4.79 -3.23 -3.07
CA CYS A 59 4.66 -3.35 -1.62
C CYS A 59 4.61 -1.97 -0.94
N ILE A 60 5.57 -1.12 -1.22
CA ILE A 60 5.57 0.24 -0.66
C ILE A 60 4.46 1.11 -1.25
N GLY A 61 4.17 0.98 -2.55
CA GLY A 61 3.08 1.70 -3.20
C GLY A 61 1.73 1.38 -2.56
N GLY A 62 1.44 0.09 -2.31
CA GLY A 62 0.22 -0.34 -1.61
C GLY A 62 0.14 0.19 -0.19
N ALA A 63 1.26 0.10 0.55
CA ALA A 63 1.33 0.64 1.90
C ALA A 63 1.02 2.16 1.96
N ILE A 64 1.47 2.92 0.96
CA ILE A 64 1.20 4.37 0.86
C ILE A 64 -0.27 4.64 0.50
N ARG A 65 -0.85 3.87 -0.43
CA ARG A 65 -2.20 4.12 -0.93
C ARG A 65 -3.29 4.02 0.14
N ASP A 66 -3.12 3.18 1.13
CA ASP A 66 -4.13 3.02 2.19
C ASP A 66 -4.27 4.27 3.07
N PRO A 67 -3.22 4.81 3.71
CA PRO A 67 -3.33 6.09 4.41
C PRO A 67 -3.69 7.25 3.49
N LEU A 68 -3.20 7.22 2.24
CA LEU A 68 -3.56 8.21 1.23
C LEU A 68 -5.07 8.17 0.94
N SER A 69 -5.66 6.98 0.79
CA SER A 69 -7.11 6.85 0.65
C SER A 69 -7.86 7.31 1.92
N GLY A 70 -7.22 7.22 3.08
CA GLY A 70 -7.67 7.86 4.33
C GLY A 70 -7.56 9.39 4.33
N ARG A 71 -7.17 10.02 3.21
CA ARG A 71 -6.95 11.46 3.01
C ARG A 71 -5.73 12.01 3.77
N SER A 72 -4.77 11.17 4.13
CA SER A 72 -3.53 11.60 4.76
C SER A 72 -2.38 11.76 3.76
N TYR A 73 -1.39 12.56 4.11
CA TYR A 73 -0.11 12.61 3.44
C TYR A 73 0.86 11.68 4.15
N VAL A 74 1.57 10.84 3.40
CA VAL A 74 2.55 9.89 3.96
C VAL A 74 3.91 10.56 4.07
N TYR A 75 4.45 10.60 5.28
CA TYR A 75 5.70 11.30 5.59
C TYR A 75 6.90 10.37 5.75
N GLN A 76 6.67 9.11 6.10
CA GLN A 76 7.72 8.19 6.47
C GLN A 76 7.41 6.77 6.01
N ALA A 77 8.42 6.07 5.50
CA ALA A 77 8.35 4.65 5.21
C ALA A 77 9.37 3.85 6.04
N MET A 78 9.05 2.57 6.23
CA MET A 78 9.91 1.58 6.85
C MET A 78 9.88 0.31 6.00
N ARG A 79 10.98 -0.44 5.96
CA ARG A 79 11.07 -1.71 5.25
C ARG A 79 11.60 -2.80 6.16
N ILE A 80 10.88 -3.90 6.24
CA ILE A 80 11.34 -5.11 6.93
C ILE A 80 11.25 -6.27 5.96
N SER A 81 12.33 -7.02 5.79
CA SER A 81 12.36 -8.15 4.88
C SER A 81 12.97 -9.40 5.52
N GLY A 82 12.62 -10.56 5.00
CA GLY A 82 13.18 -11.85 5.37
C GLY A 82 13.66 -12.59 4.14
N ALA A 83 14.90 -13.03 4.16
CA ALA A 83 15.57 -13.76 3.09
C ALA A 83 16.26 -15.02 3.61
N GLY A 84 16.51 -15.98 2.74
CA GLY A 84 17.51 -17.00 2.98
C GLY A 84 18.92 -16.42 2.94
N ASP A 85 19.93 -17.27 3.10
CA ASP A 85 21.31 -16.85 3.01
C ASP A 85 21.64 -16.31 1.60
N ILE A 86 21.95 -15.02 1.54
CA ILE A 86 22.27 -14.33 0.28
C ILE A 86 23.66 -14.68 -0.26
N THR A 87 24.49 -15.34 0.54
CA THR A 87 25.82 -15.83 0.11
C THR A 87 25.77 -17.21 -0.54
N THR A 88 24.61 -17.88 -0.51
CA THR A 88 24.41 -19.18 -1.15
C THR A 88 24.78 -19.10 -2.65
N PRO A 89 25.66 -19.98 -3.13
CA PRO A 89 26.04 -20.03 -4.54
C PRO A 89 24.83 -20.20 -5.46
N ILE A 90 24.87 -19.56 -6.63
CA ILE A 90 23.76 -19.63 -7.60
C ILE A 90 23.46 -21.08 -8.01
N ALA A 91 24.50 -21.91 -8.11
CA ALA A 91 24.36 -23.34 -8.47
C ALA A 91 23.58 -24.17 -7.43
N GLU A 92 23.49 -23.68 -6.19
CA GLU A 92 22.74 -24.29 -5.09
C GLU A 92 21.31 -23.74 -4.97
N THR A 93 20.89 -22.89 -5.89
CA THR A 93 19.54 -22.34 -5.89
C THR A 93 18.51 -23.45 -6.03
N ARG A 94 17.52 -23.46 -5.14
CA ARG A 94 16.42 -24.43 -5.20
C ARG A 94 15.68 -24.34 -6.53
N ALA A 95 15.37 -25.49 -7.12
CA ALA A 95 14.61 -25.57 -8.37
C ALA A 95 13.29 -24.76 -8.28
N GLY A 96 13.00 -23.99 -9.32
CA GLY A 96 11.80 -23.11 -9.38
C GLY A 96 11.87 -21.84 -8.54
N LYS A 97 13.05 -21.51 -7.97
CA LYS A 97 13.26 -20.26 -7.22
C LYS A 97 14.34 -19.39 -7.86
N LEU A 98 14.27 -18.11 -7.64
CA LEU A 98 15.37 -17.19 -7.93
C LEU A 98 16.45 -17.28 -6.84
N PRO A 99 17.74 -17.01 -7.15
CA PRO A 99 18.79 -16.94 -6.15
C PRO A 99 18.48 -15.87 -5.07
N GLN A 100 18.74 -16.17 -3.80
CA GLN A 100 18.43 -15.28 -2.68
C GLN A 100 19.09 -13.91 -2.81
N GLN A 101 20.35 -13.86 -3.25
CA GLN A 101 21.05 -12.60 -3.52
C GLN A 101 20.37 -11.76 -4.62
N VAL A 102 19.83 -12.40 -5.65
CA VAL A 102 19.12 -11.70 -6.75
C VAL A 102 17.83 -11.10 -6.25
N ILE A 103 17.06 -11.88 -5.48
CA ILE A 103 15.80 -11.41 -4.90
C ILE A 103 16.07 -10.21 -3.97
N SER A 104 16.97 -10.35 -3.00
CA SER A 104 17.24 -9.29 -2.01
C SER A 104 17.76 -8.02 -2.68
N LYS A 105 18.70 -8.12 -3.61
CA LYS A 105 19.26 -6.97 -4.32
C LYS A 105 18.21 -6.23 -5.16
N LYS A 106 17.43 -6.97 -5.96
CA LYS A 106 16.40 -6.37 -6.82
C LYS A 106 15.23 -5.82 -6.01
N ALA A 107 14.81 -6.49 -4.94
CA ALA A 107 13.76 -6.01 -4.06
C ALA A 107 14.16 -4.70 -3.36
N ALA A 108 15.37 -4.62 -2.82
CA ALA A 108 15.88 -3.38 -2.23
C ALA A 108 15.92 -2.23 -3.26
N HIS A 109 16.32 -2.52 -4.50
CA HIS A 109 16.34 -1.54 -5.59
C HIS A 109 14.93 -1.08 -5.97
N GLY A 110 13.96 -2.00 -6.09
CA GLY A 110 12.58 -1.67 -6.42
C GLY A 110 11.92 -0.79 -5.36
N TYR A 111 12.11 -1.13 -4.10
CA TYR A 111 11.61 -0.35 -2.96
C TYR A 111 12.21 1.06 -2.95
N SER A 112 13.54 1.16 -3.08
CA SER A 112 14.26 2.44 -3.14
C SER A 112 13.84 3.28 -4.35
N SER A 113 13.69 2.66 -5.51
CA SER A 113 13.26 3.35 -6.74
C SER A 113 11.88 3.99 -6.58
N TYR A 114 10.94 3.27 -5.98
CA TYR A 114 9.60 3.80 -5.73
C TYR A 114 9.64 4.98 -4.75
N GLY A 115 10.33 4.80 -3.62
CA GLY A 115 10.49 5.86 -2.61
C GLY A 115 11.12 7.13 -3.17
N ASN A 116 12.16 7.00 -4.01
CA ASN A 116 12.81 8.14 -4.67
C ASN A 116 11.87 8.87 -5.64
N GLN A 117 11.07 8.14 -6.41
CA GLN A 117 10.14 8.74 -7.37
C GLN A 117 8.99 9.47 -6.67
N ILE A 118 8.46 8.93 -5.58
CA ILE A 118 7.40 9.58 -4.82
C ILE A 118 7.91 10.68 -3.89
N GLY A 119 9.21 10.66 -3.56
CA GLY A 119 9.84 11.60 -2.65
C GLY A 119 9.62 11.25 -1.17
N LEU A 120 9.59 9.96 -0.85
CA LEU A 120 9.37 9.43 0.49
C LEU A 120 10.64 8.77 1.04
N ALA A 121 11.10 9.23 2.20
CA ALA A 121 12.26 8.63 2.87
C ALA A 121 11.87 7.31 3.57
N THR A 122 12.71 6.28 3.39
CA THR A 122 12.65 5.05 4.18
C THR A 122 13.61 5.18 5.35
N THR A 123 13.08 5.45 6.53
CA THR A 123 13.87 5.81 7.72
C THR A 123 14.31 4.61 8.56
N TYR A 124 13.73 3.46 8.32
CA TYR A 124 14.11 2.21 8.96
C TYR A 124 14.11 1.08 7.94
N VAL A 125 15.25 0.38 7.85
CA VAL A 125 15.41 -0.80 6.98
C VAL A 125 16.02 -1.92 7.81
N ARG A 126 15.35 -3.08 7.83
CA ARG A 126 15.86 -4.29 8.48
C ARG A 126 15.63 -5.50 7.59
N GLU A 127 16.66 -6.29 7.37
CA GLU A 127 16.57 -7.59 6.70
C GLU A 127 16.99 -8.69 7.68
N TYR A 128 16.15 -9.72 7.78
CA TYR A 128 16.40 -10.91 8.59
C TYR A 128 16.75 -12.09 7.69
N PHE A 129 17.74 -12.87 8.10
CA PHE A 129 18.19 -14.04 7.36
C PHE A 129 17.85 -15.31 8.13
N HIS A 130 17.08 -16.20 7.49
CA HIS A 130 16.71 -17.49 8.07
C HIS A 130 16.38 -18.49 6.94
N PRO A 131 16.79 -19.78 7.05
CA PRO A 131 16.54 -20.79 6.00
C PRO A 131 15.06 -20.93 5.62
N GLY A 132 14.14 -20.71 6.55
CA GLY A 132 12.69 -20.74 6.29
C GLY A 132 12.24 -19.75 5.23
N PHE A 133 12.93 -18.61 5.06
CA PHE A 133 12.61 -17.63 4.04
C PHE A 133 13.00 -18.04 2.61
N VAL A 134 13.72 -19.14 2.45
CA VAL A 134 13.93 -19.75 1.12
C VAL A 134 12.63 -20.30 0.56
N ALA A 135 11.77 -20.86 1.43
CA ALA A 135 10.45 -21.34 1.02
C ALA A 135 9.52 -20.19 0.65
N LYS A 136 9.55 -19.10 1.46
CA LYS A 136 8.70 -17.93 1.28
C LYS A 136 9.42 -16.68 1.79
N ARG A 137 9.79 -15.78 0.88
CA ARG A 137 10.32 -14.48 1.25
C ARG A 137 9.30 -13.67 2.05
N MET A 138 9.77 -12.91 3.00
CA MET A 138 9.00 -11.83 3.62
C MET A 138 9.43 -10.48 3.01
N GLU A 139 8.50 -9.74 2.47
CA GLU A 139 8.67 -8.35 2.07
C GLU A 139 7.55 -7.53 2.70
N LEU A 140 7.90 -6.67 3.64
CA LEU A 140 6.97 -5.82 4.38
C LEU A 140 7.36 -4.36 4.20
N GLY A 141 6.39 -3.58 3.77
CA GLY A 141 6.43 -2.12 3.79
C GLY A 141 5.53 -1.58 4.87
N ALA A 142 5.99 -0.62 5.63
CA ALA A 142 5.17 0.11 6.58
C ALA A 142 5.33 1.60 6.39
N VAL A 143 4.28 2.36 6.65
CA VAL A 143 4.28 3.81 6.47
C VAL A 143 3.53 4.51 7.59
N VAL A 144 3.89 5.78 7.79
CA VAL A 144 3.20 6.70 8.68
C VAL A 144 2.74 7.90 7.86
N GLY A 145 1.44 8.15 7.89
CA GLY A 145 0.80 9.32 7.30
C GLY A 145 0.13 10.17 8.36
N ALA A 146 -0.21 11.40 8.01
CA ALA A 146 -0.99 12.27 8.88
C ALA A 146 -1.80 13.29 8.07
N ALA A 147 -2.90 13.76 8.66
CA ALA A 147 -3.71 14.84 8.12
C ALA A 147 -4.38 15.64 9.26
N PRO A 148 -4.65 16.94 9.07
CA PRO A 148 -5.56 17.66 9.96
C PRO A 148 -6.92 16.94 10.03
N LYS A 149 -7.43 16.72 11.23
CA LYS A 149 -8.68 15.96 11.43
C LYS A 149 -9.86 16.57 10.65
N GLU A 150 -9.94 17.88 10.57
CA GLU A 150 -10.97 18.62 9.82
C GLU A 150 -10.98 18.33 8.30
N ASN A 151 -9.87 17.84 7.74
CA ASN A 151 -9.75 17.54 6.33
C ASN A 151 -10.21 16.11 5.98
N VAL A 152 -10.59 15.31 6.96
CA VAL A 152 -10.97 13.90 6.80
C VAL A 152 -12.44 13.71 7.10
N VAL A 153 -13.26 13.69 6.05
CA VAL A 153 -14.70 13.42 6.15
C VAL A 153 -14.93 11.90 6.13
N ARG A 154 -15.80 11.43 7.02
CA ARG A 154 -16.16 10.00 7.13
C ARG A 154 -17.68 9.86 7.02
N GLU A 155 -18.18 9.93 5.79
CA GLU A 155 -19.61 9.84 5.50
C GLU A 155 -19.92 8.65 4.60
N LYS A 156 -21.15 8.15 4.69
CA LYS A 156 -21.62 7.12 3.76
C LYS A 156 -22.01 7.76 2.44
N PRO A 157 -21.63 7.15 1.29
CA PRO A 157 -22.12 7.60 0.00
C PRO A 157 -23.65 7.49 -0.10
N GLU A 158 -24.27 8.45 -0.77
CA GLU A 158 -25.70 8.53 -0.99
C GLU A 158 -26.06 8.52 -2.48
N ALA A 159 -27.31 8.25 -2.78
CA ALA A 159 -27.80 8.28 -4.16
C ALA A 159 -27.69 9.71 -4.73
N GLY A 160 -26.90 9.85 -5.80
CA GLY A 160 -26.60 11.13 -6.43
C GLY A 160 -25.16 11.59 -6.23
N ASP A 161 -24.41 10.98 -5.33
CA ASP A 161 -22.98 11.22 -5.20
C ASP A 161 -22.22 10.77 -6.46
N VAL A 162 -21.10 11.42 -6.72
CA VAL A 162 -20.25 11.12 -7.87
C VAL A 162 -19.15 10.17 -7.45
N VAL A 163 -19.00 9.06 -8.17
CA VAL A 163 -17.88 8.13 -7.99
C VAL A 163 -16.79 8.49 -9.00
N ILE A 164 -15.58 8.72 -8.49
CA ILE A 164 -14.40 9.08 -9.29
C ILE A 164 -13.36 7.98 -9.14
N LEU A 165 -12.91 7.41 -10.26
CA LEU A 165 -11.72 6.58 -10.33
C LEU A 165 -10.53 7.49 -10.66
N LEU A 166 -9.61 7.65 -9.71
CA LEU A 166 -8.45 8.51 -9.85
C LEU A 166 -7.17 7.66 -9.82
N GLY A 167 -6.33 7.78 -10.84
CA GLY A 167 -5.06 7.06 -10.90
C GLY A 167 -4.53 6.87 -12.30
N GLY A 168 -3.50 6.02 -12.41
CA GLY A 168 -2.90 5.64 -13.68
C GLY A 168 -3.63 4.48 -14.36
N LYS A 169 -3.24 4.20 -15.61
CA LYS A 169 -3.72 3.03 -16.33
C LYS A 169 -3.34 1.75 -15.57
N THR A 170 -4.29 0.83 -15.45
CA THR A 170 -4.08 -0.45 -14.78
C THR A 170 -4.21 -1.62 -15.75
N GLY A 171 -3.61 -2.77 -15.38
CA GLY A 171 -3.78 -4.03 -16.07
C GLY A 171 -4.98 -4.84 -15.56
N ARG A 172 -5.04 -6.11 -15.97
CA ARG A 172 -6.14 -7.04 -15.61
C ARG A 172 -6.39 -7.13 -14.11
N ASP A 173 -5.33 -7.24 -13.32
CA ASP A 173 -5.42 -7.38 -11.86
C ASP A 173 -5.97 -6.12 -11.17
N GLY A 174 -5.73 -4.96 -11.75
CA GLY A 174 -6.32 -3.71 -11.24
C GLY A 174 -7.81 -3.57 -11.53
N ILE A 175 -8.35 -4.30 -12.52
CA ILE A 175 -9.78 -4.30 -12.86
C ILE A 175 -10.51 -5.41 -12.11
N GLY A 176 -10.03 -6.66 -12.22
CA GLY A 176 -10.71 -7.86 -11.75
C GLY A 176 -10.19 -8.43 -10.43
N GLY A 177 -9.18 -7.82 -9.84
CA GLY A 177 -8.54 -8.26 -8.61
C GLY A 177 -7.30 -9.14 -8.84
N ALA A 178 -6.40 -9.12 -7.86
CA ALA A 178 -5.11 -9.83 -7.86
C ALA A 178 -5.29 -11.32 -7.52
N THR A 179 -5.83 -12.11 -8.43
CA THR A 179 -6.06 -13.55 -8.24
C THR A 179 -4.77 -14.38 -8.34
N GLY A 180 -3.74 -13.86 -9.02
CA GLY A 180 -2.45 -14.55 -9.22
C GLY A 180 -1.59 -14.64 -7.97
N SER A 181 -1.72 -13.72 -7.02
CA SER A 181 -0.89 -13.66 -5.81
C SER A 181 -1.10 -14.81 -4.82
N SER A 182 -2.19 -15.56 -4.94
CA SER A 182 -2.53 -16.70 -4.08
C SER A 182 -2.24 -18.07 -4.70
N LYS A 183 -1.73 -18.13 -5.94
CA LYS A 183 -1.45 -19.40 -6.63
C LYS A 183 -0.04 -19.90 -6.34
N VAL A 184 0.13 -21.23 -6.34
CA VAL A 184 1.47 -21.86 -6.34
C VAL A 184 2.14 -21.52 -7.66
N GLN A 185 3.35 -20.96 -7.60
CA GLN A 185 4.06 -20.53 -8.78
C GLN A 185 4.96 -21.67 -9.31
N THR A 186 4.88 -21.92 -10.59
CA THR A 186 5.75 -22.82 -11.35
C THR A 186 6.72 -22.01 -12.22
N VAL A 187 7.72 -22.65 -12.81
CA VAL A 187 8.67 -21.99 -13.72
C VAL A 187 7.93 -21.31 -14.88
N GLU A 188 6.87 -21.93 -15.41
CA GLU A 188 6.02 -21.35 -16.47
C GLU A 188 5.25 -20.11 -16.00
N SER A 189 4.91 -20.03 -14.71
CA SER A 189 4.23 -18.85 -14.18
C SER A 189 5.13 -17.63 -14.06
N VAL A 190 6.46 -17.80 -14.02
CA VAL A 190 7.41 -16.67 -14.02
C VAL A 190 7.37 -15.94 -15.37
N GLU A 191 7.22 -16.67 -16.47
CA GLU A 191 7.12 -16.07 -17.81
C GLU A 191 5.76 -15.43 -18.06
N THR A 192 4.68 -16.02 -17.56
CA THR A 192 3.30 -15.52 -17.78
C THR A 192 2.84 -14.52 -16.72
N ALA A 193 3.20 -14.72 -15.45
CA ALA A 193 2.74 -13.90 -14.34
C ALA A 193 3.47 -12.56 -14.21
N GLY A 194 4.67 -12.42 -14.79
CA GLY A 194 5.41 -11.15 -14.76
C GLY A 194 4.64 -9.97 -15.39
N ALA A 195 3.74 -10.24 -16.35
CA ALA A 195 2.88 -9.25 -16.96
C ALA A 195 1.61 -8.95 -16.13
N GLU A 196 1.21 -9.88 -15.26
CA GLU A 196 0.01 -9.78 -14.43
C GLU A 196 0.27 -9.15 -13.07
N VAL A 197 1.53 -9.17 -12.58
CA VAL A 197 1.93 -8.56 -11.32
C VAL A 197 1.61 -7.06 -11.35
N GLN A 198 0.90 -6.60 -10.35
CA GLN A 198 0.62 -5.17 -10.18
C GLN A 198 1.93 -4.40 -10.14
N LYS A 199 2.03 -3.39 -10.98
CA LYS A 199 3.16 -2.44 -10.99
C LYS A 199 2.65 -1.09 -10.51
N GLY A 200 3.10 -0.68 -9.34
CA GLY A 200 2.77 0.64 -8.81
C GLY A 200 3.31 1.74 -9.74
N ASN A 201 2.53 2.81 -9.91
CA ASN A 201 2.95 4.01 -10.62
C ASN A 201 3.25 5.12 -9.60
N ALA A 202 4.51 5.21 -9.17
CA ALA A 202 4.93 6.15 -8.14
C ALA A 202 4.71 7.62 -8.54
N ILE A 203 4.79 7.94 -9.83
CA ILE A 203 4.61 9.31 -10.33
C ILE A 203 3.15 9.73 -10.20
N GLU A 204 2.21 8.87 -10.59
CA GLU A 204 0.78 9.15 -10.45
C GLU A 204 0.39 9.19 -8.96
N GLU A 205 0.88 8.27 -8.17
CA GLU A 205 0.65 8.25 -6.73
C GLU A 205 1.18 9.51 -6.04
N ARG A 206 2.35 10.01 -6.46
CA ARG A 206 2.88 11.30 -5.99
C ARG A 206 1.95 12.47 -6.32
N LYS A 207 1.35 12.50 -7.50
CA LYS A 207 0.39 13.54 -7.88
C LYS A 207 -0.85 13.50 -6.98
N ILE A 208 -1.40 12.30 -6.75
CA ILE A 208 -2.57 12.09 -5.89
C ILE A 208 -2.24 12.49 -4.46
N GLN A 209 -1.07 12.09 -3.95
CA GLN A 209 -0.62 12.45 -2.60
C GLN A 209 -0.50 13.98 -2.42
N ARG A 210 -0.03 14.68 -3.43
CA ARG A 210 0.01 16.15 -3.42
C ARG A 210 -1.37 16.77 -3.51
N LEU A 211 -2.27 16.21 -4.30
CA LEU A 211 -3.66 16.66 -4.39
C LEU A 211 -4.38 16.49 -3.04
N PHE A 212 -4.21 15.34 -2.39
CA PHE A 212 -4.87 15.04 -1.10
C PHE A 212 -4.28 15.81 0.08
N ARG A 213 -3.16 16.51 -0.12
CA ARG A 213 -2.65 17.46 0.86
C ARG A 213 -3.46 18.78 0.88
N ASN A 214 -4.29 19.00 -0.13
CA ASN A 214 -5.18 20.15 -0.18
C ASN A 214 -6.50 19.85 0.54
N GLY A 215 -6.71 20.47 1.71
CA GLY A 215 -7.92 20.31 2.53
C GLY A 215 -9.22 20.70 1.79
N GLU A 216 -9.18 21.65 0.86
CA GLU A 216 -10.36 22.02 0.08
C GLU A 216 -10.84 20.85 -0.81
N VAL A 217 -9.92 20.03 -1.29
CA VAL A 217 -10.24 18.83 -2.07
C VAL A 217 -10.70 17.70 -1.16
N THR A 218 -9.95 17.42 -0.09
CA THR A 218 -10.23 16.25 0.75
C THR A 218 -11.51 16.37 1.55
N ARG A 219 -11.92 17.57 1.93
CA ARG A 219 -13.23 17.82 2.56
C ARG A 219 -14.43 17.55 1.64
N LEU A 220 -14.25 17.45 0.33
CA LEU A 220 -15.30 17.06 -0.61
C LEU A 220 -15.46 15.54 -0.74
N ILE A 221 -14.54 14.77 -0.19
CA ILE A 221 -14.50 13.31 -0.35
C ILE A 221 -15.19 12.66 0.85
N LYS A 222 -16.40 12.18 0.67
CA LYS A 222 -17.16 11.44 1.70
C LYS A 222 -16.49 10.11 2.05
N LYS A 223 -16.06 9.36 1.03
CA LYS A 223 -15.42 8.06 1.16
C LYS A 223 -14.38 7.83 0.06
N SER A 224 -13.27 7.25 0.41
CA SER A 224 -12.21 6.90 -0.53
C SER A 224 -11.62 5.54 -0.17
N ASN A 225 -11.17 4.78 -1.16
CA ASN A 225 -10.50 3.51 -0.94
C ASN A 225 -9.46 3.23 -2.01
N ASP A 226 -8.42 2.51 -1.64
CA ASP A 226 -7.49 1.89 -2.58
C ASP A 226 -8.21 0.73 -3.30
N PHE A 227 -8.04 0.60 -4.61
CA PHE A 227 -8.59 -0.52 -5.37
C PHE A 227 -7.83 -1.83 -5.17
N GLY A 228 -6.60 -1.79 -4.69
CA GLY A 228 -5.77 -2.87 -4.19
C GLY A 228 -6.03 -4.25 -4.79
N ALA A 229 -6.03 -5.26 -3.93
CA ALA A 229 -6.22 -6.64 -4.33
C ALA A 229 -7.60 -6.97 -4.91
N GLY A 230 -8.63 -6.20 -4.56
CA GLY A 230 -10.00 -6.42 -5.05
C GLY A 230 -10.26 -5.86 -6.45
N GLY A 231 -9.46 -4.90 -6.90
CA GLY A 231 -9.64 -4.21 -8.17
C GLY A 231 -10.90 -3.35 -8.25
N VAL A 232 -11.12 -2.72 -9.41
CA VAL A 232 -12.25 -1.81 -9.66
C VAL A 232 -13.60 -2.50 -9.43
N LEU A 233 -13.73 -3.76 -9.82
CA LEU A 233 -15.00 -4.48 -9.73
C LEU A 233 -15.46 -4.71 -8.28
N SER A 234 -14.55 -4.87 -7.33
CA SER A 234 -14.93 -5.04 -5.92
C SER A 234 -15.49 -3.75 -5.31
N LEU A 235 -15.09 -2.60 -5.82
CA LEU A 235 -15.57 -1.30 -5.34
C LEU A 235 -16.96 -0.92 -5.86
N ILE A 236 -17.41 -1.52 -6.94
CA ILE A 236 -18.80 -1.36 -7.40
C ILE A 236 -19.75 -1.77 -6.27
N HIS A 237 -19.46 -2.86 -5.55
CA HIS A 237 -20.26 -3.31 -4.42
C HIS A 237 -20.19 -2.39 -3.19
N ILE A 238 -19.07 -1.68 -3.01
CA ILE A 238 -18.90 -0.74 -1.90
C ILE A 238 -19.61 0.60 -2.19
N SER A 239 -19.74 0.96 -3.45
CA SER A 239 -20.35 2.22 -3.90
C SER A 239 -21.83 2.11 -4.28
N GLU A 240 -22.43 0.92 -4.26
CA GLU A 240 -23.89 0.81 -4.33
C GLU A 240 -24.54 1.47 -3.09
N PRO A 241 -25.47 2.36 -3.25
CA PRO A 241 -26.43 2.62 -4.36
C PRO A 241 -26.08 3.81 -5.26
N THR A 242 -24.84 4.18 -5.44
CA THR A 242 -24.45 5.34 -6.24
C THR A 242 -24.68 5.08 -7.74
N ARG A 243 -25.44 5.91 -8.42
CA ARG A 243 -25.89 5.67 -9.81
C ARG A 243 -24.99 6.30 -10.90
N ARG A 244 -23.93 6.99 -10.57
CA ARG A 244 -23.03 7.62 -11.56
C ARG A 244 -21.57 7.27 -11.29
N VAL A 245 -20.97 6.57 -12.22
CA VAL A 245 -19.53 6.33 -12.26
C VAL A 245 -18.93 7.23 -13.33
N VAL A 246 -18.03 8.12 -12.95
CA VAL A 246 -17.22 8.89 -13.89
C VAL A 246 -15.82 8.27 -13.92
N ILE A 247 -15.44 7.73 -15.06
CA ILE A 247 -14.11 7.17 -15.31
C ILE A 247 -13.36 8.18 -16.19
N SER A 248 -12.27 8.72 -15.67
CA SER A 248 -11.38 9.63 -16.41
C SER A 248 -10.03 8.97 -16.66
#